data_4efe7eff937ea076b0acb53700227ffb
#
_entry.id   4efe7eff937ea076b0acb53700227ffb
#
_cell.length_a   1.000
_cell.length_b   1.000
_cell.length_c   1.000
_cell.angle_alpha   90.00
_cell.angle_beta   90.00
_cell.angle_gamma   90.00
#
_symmetry.space_group_name_H-M   'P 1'
#
loop_
_entity.id
_entity.type
_entity.pdbx_description
1 polymer ?
#
loop_
_entity_poly.entity_id
_entity_poly.type
_entity_poly.pdbx_seq_one_letter_code
_entity_poly.pdbx_strand_id
1 'polypeptide(L)'
;MHKCKFVPRGLTAAGLAAGLLLAACGGGGGGGDTIVGGGTTTPSDTTVGAISGFGSIIVNGVRFEDNAARVSDDSGNSISSSALRLGMTVEIRGSIGDDGTGVASDISLFSELKGPVSDLDATAGTFSVLGFSVITDGETVFEDVADLSALANGDFVEVYGLRDGASVIASRIEKKDLTNSAEVKLRGQVSALDASATTFVLGTTTIDYGSAQVSPSVSALVDGAFVKVRSTSLPSGGVVEASRVQVVGNLPFSVDDGGKIEIEGVVSDFTSISEFVISGITVDASNATFLRGSASDVRAGTRLEVEGPYADGVLTARKAKFEDGSGIDEFELHGTVSNFVSLADFQVRGVTVDASGSVLFERGTADDVANGRSVEVEGSIETGDDGSVLVASKLKFEDVSGNGGRDDDNSGSDDNGNDDNGNSSSGNDDRGEFEFKGVIDSVAGDVLVVAGRTVIVDSDTVFRRITESQLVAGAFVEIKGDLQDDGSVIADRISLED
;
A
#
# COMPACT_ATOMS: atom_id res chain seq x y z
N MET A 1 30.73 -43.47 -49.30
CA MET A 1 32.00 -43.00 -49.89
C MET A 1 31.89 -41.49 -49.91
N HIS A 2 32.56 -40.68 -49.19
CA HIS A 2 33.89 -40.51 -48.73
C HIS A 2 33.95 -39.82 -47.42
N LYS A 3 34.78 -40.33 -46.54
CA LYS A 3 35.26 -39.75 -45.29
C LYS A 3 36.32 -38.67 -45.58
N CYS A 4 36.45 -37.68 -44.67
CA CYS A 4 37.70 -37.16 -44.13
C CYS A 4 37.38 -36.10 -43.11
N LYS A 5 37.58 -36.31 -41.81
CA LYS A 5 38.76 -36.31 -40.93
C LYS A 5 39.36 -34.89 -40.81
N PHE A 6 39.16 -34.30 -39.58
CA PHE A 6 40.15 -34.11 -38.49
C PHE A 6 41.38 -33.23 -38.88
N VAL A 7 41.75 -32.23 -38.06
CA VAL A 7 42.55 -32.31 -36.81
C VAL A 7 42.78 -30.88 -36.26
N PRO A 8 43.00 -30.73 -34.93
CA PRO A 8 43.12 -29.44 -34.21
C PRO A 8 44.61 -29.04 -33.99
N ARG A 9 44.83 -27.84 -33.47
CA ARG A 9 46.01 -27.40 -32.68
C ARG A 9 46.04 -25.88 -32.70
N GLY A 10 46.41 -25.17 -31.69
CA GLY A 10 47.17 -25.46 -30.49
C GLY A 10 47.19 -24.23 -29.55
N LEU A 11 47.48 -24.56 -28.33
CA LEU A 11 47.80 -23.65 -27.20
C LEU A 11 48.94 -22.67 -27.53
N THR A 12 48.87 -21.47 -26.97
CA THR A 12 50.04 -20.86 -26.32
C THR A 12 49.59 -19.97 -25.16
N ALA A 13 50.12 -20.32 -23.98
CA ALA A 13 50.11 -19.56 -22.76
C ALA A 13 51.37 -18.65 -22.73
N ALA A 14 51.30 -17.59 -21.99
CA ALA A 14 52.34 -16.84 -21.25
C ALA A 14 51.91 -15.38 -21.19
N GLY A 15 51.99 -14.64 -20.13
CA GLY A 15 52.69 -14.78 -18.88
C GLY A 15 52.45 -13.56 -17.99
N LEU A 16 52.66 -13.80 -16.76
CA LEU A 16 52.79 -12.93 -15.60
C LEU A 16 53.38 -11.52 -15.83
N ALA A 17 52.85 -10.50 -15.12
CA ALA A 17 53.71 -9.56 -14.43
C ALA A 17 52.94 -8.86 -13.31
N ALA A 18 53.32 -9.17 -12.08
CA ALA A 18 53.00 -8.45 -10.87
C ALA A 18 53.78 -7.14 -10.83
N GLY A 19 53.21 -6.09 -10.30
CA GLY A 19 53.85 -4.81 -10.03
C GLY A 19 53.23 -4.15 -8.82
N LEU A 20 53.70 -4.53 -7.62
CA LEU A 20 53.54 -3.71 -6.40
C LEU A 20 54.43 -2.48 -6.53
N LEU A 21 53.88 -1.30 -6.26
CA LEU A 21 54.63 -0.13 -5.84
C LEU A 21 53.88 0.62 -4.73
N LEU A 22 54.32 0.42 -3.53
CA LEU A 22 54.12 1.35 -2.42
C LEU A 22 55.00 2.59 -2.65
N ALA A 23 54.43 3.76 -2.50
CA ALA A 23 55.15 4.95 -2.11
C ALA A 23 54.27 5.84 -1.25
N ALA A 24 54.79 6.20 -0.12
CA ALA A 24 54.18 6.97 0.95
C ALA A 24 54.48 8.47 0.84
N CYS A 25 53.64 9.26 1.50
CA CYS A 25 53.84 10.55 2.16
C CYS A 25 54.05 11.83 1.33
N GLY A 26 53.19 12.81 1.64
CA GLY A 26 53.57 14.22 1.68
C GLY A 26 52.48 15.21 1.38
N GLY A 27 51.80 15.68 2.38
CA GLY A 27 51.42 17.06 2.75
C GLY A 27 50.72 18.01 1.79
N GLY A 28 49.53 18.47 2.19
CA GLY A 28 49.17 19.89 2.15
C GLY A 28 48.14 20.36 1.13
N GLY A 29 46.93 20.69 1.58
CA GLY A 29 46.23 21.89 1.13
C GLY A 29 45.02 21.74 0.18
N GLY A 30 43.83 21.79 0.71
CA GLY A 30 42.72 22.62 0.22
C GLY A 30 41.95 22.19 -1.02
N GLY A 31 40.67 21.86 -0.84
CA GLY A 31 39.66 22.12 -1.85
C GLY A 31 38.88 20.92 -2.37
N GLY A 32 37.64 20.82 -1.95
CA GLY A 32 36.59 20.20 -2.77
C GLY A 32 36.54 18.69 -2.77
N ASP A 33 36.04 18.09 -1.70
CA ASP A 33 35.58 16.72 -1.71
C ASP A 33 34.29 16.60 -2.56
N THR A 34 34.45 16.28 -3.80
CA THR A 34 33.41 15.53 -4.50
C THR A 34 33.47 14.11 -3.98
N ILE A 35 32.67 13.82 -2.97
CA ILE A 35 32.40 12.46 -2.58
C ILE A 35 31.60 11.85 -3.72
N VAL A 36 32.29 11.14 -4.62
CA VAL A 36 31.64 10.14 -5.45
C VAL A 36 31.33 8.98 -4.50
N GLY A 37 30.24 9.15 -3.75
CA GLY A 37 29.63 8.08 -3.03
C GLY A 37 29.05 7.10 -4.05
N GLY A 38 29.77 6.06 -4.36
CA GLY A 38 29.19 4.82 -4.84
C GLY A 38 28.38 4.26 -3.67
N GLY A 39 27.22 4.80 -3.43
CA GLY A 39 26.24 4.21 -2.55
C GLY A 39 25.83 2.87 -3.18
N THR A 40 26.22 1.77 -2.57
CA THR A 40 25.51 0.53 -2.76
C THR A 40 24.11 0.79 -2.25
N THR A 41 23.15 1.03 -3.18
CA THR A 41 21.74 1.08 -2.83
C THR A 41 21.40 -0.29 -2.27
N THR A 42 21.02 -0.35 -1.00
CA THR A 42 20.45 -1.57 -0.43
C THR A 42 19.20 -1.90 -1.25
N PRO A 43 19.02 -3.14 -1.73
CA PRO A 43 17.78 -3.53 -2.40
C PRO A 43 16.59 -3.20 -1.50
N SER A 44 15.52 -2.66 -2.09
CA SER A 44 14.28 -2.45 -1.37
C SER A 44 13.50 -3.75 -1.26
N ASP A 45 12.90 -3.98 -0.10
CA ASP A 45 11.89 -5.01 0.04
C ASP A 45 10.59 -4.55 -0.64
N THR A 46 9.79 -5.50 -1.10
CA THR A 46 8.53 -5.23 -1.80
C THR A 46 7.41 -6.04 -1.18
N THR A 47 6.33 -5.37 -0.75
CA THR A 47 5.08 -5.99 -0.32
C THR A 47 3.97 -5.61 -1.29
N VAL A 48 3.19 -6.59 -1.72
CA VAL A 48 2.04 -6.38 -2.61
C VAL A 48 0.81 -7.05 -2.01
N GLY A 49 -0.24 -6.28 -1.78
CA GLY A 49 -1.47 -6.79 -1.18
C GLY A 49 -2.54 -5.73 -1.03
N ALA A 50 -3.65 -6.13 -0.44
CA ALA A 50 -4.74 -5.24 -0.08
C ALA A 50 -4.47 -4.55 1.27
N ILE A 51 -4.89 -3.30 1.38
CA ILE A 51 -4.83 -2.57 2.65
C ILE A 51 -5.89 -3.14 3.59
N SER A 52 -5.45 -3.72 4.70
CA SER A 52 -6.30 -4.23 5.77
C SER A 52 -6.42 -3.28 6.95
N GLY A 53 -5.58 -2.23 7.04
CA GLY A 53 -5.67 -1.31 8.16
C GLY A 53 -4.91 -0.01 7.98
N PHE A 54 -5.20 0.90 8.90
CA PHE A 54 -4.60 2.23 9.01
C PHE A 54 -4.31 2.60 10.46
N GLY A 55 -3.27 3.39 10.60
CA GLY A 55 -2.64 3.85 11.83
C GLY A 55 -1.16 4.04 11.59
N SER A 56 -0.54 3.01 11.14
CA SER A 56 0.41 2.76 10.06
C SER A 56 -0.35 1.96 9.01
N ILE A 57 0.05 2.00 7.73
CA ILE A 57 -0.64 1.20 6.72
C ILE A 57 -0.36 -0.29 6.96
N ILE A 58 -1.40 -1.12 6.95
CA ILE A 58 -1.28 -2.56 7.16
C ILE A 58 -1.59 -3.29 5.85
N VAL A 59 -0.65 -4.12 5.42
CA VAL A 59 -0.77 -4.95 4.20
C VAL A 59 -0.15 -6.32 4.50
N ASN A 60 -0.87 -7.41 4.22
CA ASN A 60 -0.47 -8.78 4.50
C ASN A 60 -0.06 -9.02 5.98
N GLY A 61 -0.67 -8.29 6.92
CA GLY A 61 -0.34 -8.36 8.34
C GLY A 61 0.93 -7.59 8.75
N VAL A 62 1.68 -7.00 7.80
CA VAL A 62 2.81 -6.12 8.11
C VAL A 62 2.33 -4.70 8.30
N ARG A 63 2.74 -4.09 9.42
CA ARG A 63 2.46 -2.71 9.78
C ARG A 63 3.60 -1.81 9.32
N PHE A 64 3.36 -1.00 8.29
CA PHE A 64 4.35 -0.10 7.71
C PHE A 64 4.22 1.32 8.26
N GLU A 65 5.29 1.83 8.84
CA GLU A 65 5.47 3.28 9.06
C GLU A 65 5.46 3.99 7.71
N ASP A 66 4.48 4.89 7.49
CA ASP A 66 4.22 5.53 6.19
C ASP A 66 4.38 7.06 6.20
N ASN A 67 4.75 7.66 7.35
CA ASN A 67 4.86 9.11 7.53
C ASN A 67 5.79 9.82 6.53
N ALA A 68 6.83 9.13 6.05
CA ALA A 68 7.79 9.68 5.08
C ALA A 68 7.63 9.08 3.68
N ALA A 69 6.63 8.21 3.49
CA ALA A 69 6.43 7.51 2.23
C ALA A 69 5.90 8.45 1.14
N ARG A 70 6.39 8.25 -0.09
CA ARG A 70 5.77 8.84 -1.26
C ARG A 70 4.59 7.98 -1.68
N VAL A 71 3.40 8.58 -1.72
CA VAL A 71 2.19 7.90 -2.17
C VAL A 71 1.87 8.33 -3.60
N SER A 72 1.64 7.37 -4.48
CA SER A 72 1.31 7.61 -5.87
C SER A 72 0.16 6.75 -6.36
N ASP A 73 -0.56 7.24 -7.37
CA ASP A 73 -1.53 6.45 -8.12
C ASP A 73 -0.82 5.55 -9.16
N ASP A 74 -1.59 4.72 -9.85
CA ASP A 74 -1.09 3.81 -10.89
C ASP A 74 -0.58 4.50 -12.17
N SER A 75 -0.70 5.85 -12.24
CA SER A 75 -0.06 6.70 -13.27
C SER A 75 1.28 7.25 -12.82
N GLY A 76 1.63 7.09 -11.55
CA GLY A 76 2.80 7.68 -10.92
C GLY A 76 2.59 9.13 -10.47
N ASN A 77 1.33 9.64 -10.45
CA ASN A 77 1.06 10.95 -9.87
C ASN A 77 1.08 10.85 -8.34
N SER A 78 1.67 11.84 -7.69
CA SER A 78 1.62 11.94 -6.24
C SER A 78 0.18 12.19 -5.76
N ILE A 79 -0.25 11.42 -4.78
CA ILE A 79 -1.55 11.56 -4.12
C ILE A 79 -1.36 11.63 -2.61
N SER A 80 -2.36 12.13 -1.90
CA SER A 80 -2.35 12.12 -0.43
C SER A 80 -2.54 10.70 0.11
N SER A 81 -1.87 10.35 1.21
CA SER A 81 -2.14 9.12 1.96
C SER A 81 -3.60 9.04 2.42
N SER A 82 -4.25 10.18 2.63
CA SER A 82 -5.68 10.25 2.94
C SER A 82 -6.60 9.77 1.82
N ALA A 83 -6.09 9.56 0.60
CA ALA A 83 -6.83 8.96 -0.51
C ALA A 83 -6.87 7.43 -0.45
N LEU A 84 -6.00 6.81 0.34
CA LEU A 84 -5.98 5.35 0.52
C LEU A 84 -7.20 4.90 1.34
N ARG A 85 -7.75 3.73 0.98
CA ARG A 85 -8.93 3.14 1.63
C ARG A 85 -8.70 1.66 1.89
N LEU A 86 -9.46 1.10 2.84
CA LEU A 86 -9.48 -0.36 3.08
C LEU A 86 -9.80 -1.13 1.80
N GLY A 87 -9.14 -2.24 1.60
CA GLY A 87 -9.30 -3.10 0.44
C GLY A 87 -8.64 -2.59 -0.84
N MET A 88 -8.11 -1.37 -0.90
CA MET A 88 -7.30 -0.93 -2.04
C MET A 88 -6.00 -1.72 -2.12
N THR A 89 -5.58 -2.10 -3.33
CA THR A 89 -4.30 -2.80 -3.54
C THR A 89 -3.16 -1.84 -3.75
N VAL A 90 -2.06 -2.12 -3.06
CA VAL A 90 -0.83 -1.32 -3.11
C VAL A 90 0.41 -2.18 -3.33
N GLU A 91 1.41 -1.58 -3.96
CA GLU A 91 2.80 -2.02 -3.93
C GLU A 91 3.53 -1.11 -2.95
N ILE A 92 4.08 -1.67 -1.89
CA ILE A 92 4.90 -0.95 -0.91
C ILE A 92 6.35 -1.33 -1.14
N ARG A 93 7.21 -0.33 -1.28
CA ARG A 93 8.66 -0.49 -1.31
C ARG A 93 9.25 0.11 -0.05
N GLY A 94 10.23 -0.59 0.54
CA GLY A 94 10.81 -0.12 1.79
C GLY A 94 11.69 -1.16 2.44
N SER A 95 11.50 -1.36 3.74
CA SER A 95 12.14 -2.42 4.51
C SER A 95 11.12 -3.17 5.33
N ILE A 96 11.31 -4.49 5.46
CA ILE A 96 10.45 -5.39 6.24
C ILE A 96 11.29 -5.99 7.36
N GLY A 97 10.86 -5.77 8.62
CA GLY A 97 11.42 -6.40 9.81
C GLY A 97 10.92 -7.83 9.99
N ASP A 98 11.68 -8.63 10.75
CA ASP A 98 11.25 -10.00 11.08
C ASP A 98 10.17 -10.03 12.19
N ASP A 99 9.81 -8.87 12.73
CA ASP A 99 8.83 -8.67 13.79
C ASP A 99 7.42 -8.29 13.28
N GLY A 100 7.21 -8.30 11.95
CA GLY A 100 5.93 -7.90 11.35
C GLY A 100 5.76 -6.39 11.22
N THR A 101 6.83 -5.62 11.38
CA THR A 101 6.85 -4.18 11.13
C THR A 101 7.70 -3.84 9.90
N GLY A 102 7.45 -2.68 9.31
CA GLY A 102 8.19 -2.21 8.15
C GLY A 102 8.25 -0.68 8.10
N VAL A 103 9.08 -0.17 7.21
CA VAL A 103 9.14 1.26 6.89
C VAL A 103 8.91 1.41 5.39
N ALA A 104 7.84 2.09 5.01
CA ALA A 104 7.54 2.38 3.62
C ALA A 104 8.35 3.60 3.13
N SER A 105 9.01 3.47 1.98
CA SER A 105 9.59 4.60 1.24
C SER A 105 8.66 5.06 0.12
N ASP A 106 7.98 4.12 -0.54
CA ASP A 106 7.08 4.37 -1.65
C ASP A 106 5.85 3.46 -1.51
N ILE A 107 4.68 4.04 -1.71
CA ILE A 107 3.39 3.34 -1.74
C ILE A 107 2.75 3.66 -3.08
N SER A 108 2.56 2.65 -3.91
CA SER A 108 1.95 2.79 -5.24
C SER A 108 0.59 2.11 -5.26
N LEU A 109 -0.47 2.92 -5.29
CA LEU A 109 -1.85 2.44 -5.43
C LEU A 109 -2.09 1.96 -6.85
N PHE A 110 -2.77 0.82 -7.00
CA PHE A 110 -3.22 0.34 -8.31
C PHE A 110 -4.57 -0.37 -8.24
N SER A 111 -5.36 -0.22 -9.29
CA SER A 111 -6.55 -1.04 -9.54
C SER A 111 -6.25 -2.06 -10.64
N GLU A 112 -6.88 -3.23 -10.57
CA GLU A 112 -6.72 -4.25 -11.60
C GLU A 112 -7.56 -3.95 -12.84
N LEU A 113 -8.80 -3.49 -12.61
CA LEU A 113 -9.77 -3.24 -13.66
C LEU A 113 -10.57 -1.97 -13.37
N LYS A 114 -10.92 -1.24 -14.41
CA LYS A 114 -11.92 -0.16 -14.36
C LYS A 114 -12.73 -0.18 -15.64
N GLY A 115 -14.02 -0.43 -15.52
CA GLY A 115 -14.86 -0.59 -16.70
C GLY A 115 -16.31 -1.00 -16.38
N PRO A 116 -17.11 -1.25 -17.43
CA PRO A 116 -18.48 -1.66 -17.27
C PRO A 116 -18.60 -3.11 -16.79
N VAL A 117 -19.55 -3.33 -15.88
CA VAL A 117 -19.97 -4.66 -15.40
C VAL A 117 -20.71 -5.40 -16.51
N SER A 118 -20.43 -6.69 -16.66
CA SER A 118 -21.17 -7.64 -17.48
C SER A 118 -21.26 -9.00 -16.79
N ASP A 119 -22.14 -9.87 -17.28
CA ASP A 119 -22.29 -11.25 -16.81
C ASP A 119 -22.45 -11.38 -15.29
N LEU A 120 -23.18 -10.43 -14.67
CA LEU A 120 -23.37 -10.39 -13.23
C LEU A 120 -24.19 -11.59 -12.74
N ASP A 121 -23.61 -12.35 -11.82
CA ASP A 121 -24.27 -13.39 -11.03
C ASP A 121 -24.04 -13.13 -9.53
N ALA A 122 -24.96 -12.37 -8.93
CA ALA A 122 -24.89 -12.02 -7.52
C ALA A 122 -25.01 -13.26 -6.58
N THR A 123 -25.62 -14.36 -7.06
CA THR A 123 -25.74 -15.59 -6.27
C THR A 123 -24.42 -16.36 -6.22
N ALA A 124 -23.69 -16.35 -7.33
CA ALA A 124 -22.38 -16.98 -7.42
C ALA A 124 -21.25 -16.07 -6.88
N GLY A 125 -21.54 -14.81 -6.56
CA GLY A 125 -20.53 -13.85 -6.13
C GLY A 125 -19.61 -13.39 -7.27
N THR A 126 -20.09 -13.38 -8.54
CA THR A 126 -19.22 -13.15 -9.69
C THR A 126 -19.81 -12.18 -10.70
N PHE A 127 -18.94 -11.51 -11.43
CA PHE A 127 -19.28 -10.71 -12.62
C PHE A 127 -18.05 -10.59 -13.53
N SER A 128 -18.19 -9.92 -14.65
CA SER A 128 -17.08 -9.65 -15.57
C SER A 128 -16.85 -8.15 -15.74
N VAL A 129 -15.59 -7.75 -15.86
CA VAL A 129 -15.17 -6.40 -16.28
C VAL A 129 -14.15 -6.56 -17.39
N LEU A 130 -14.41 -5.98 -18.56
CA LEU A 130 -13.47 -6.02 -19.69
C LEU A 130 -12.96 -7.44 -20.00
N GLY A 131 -13.84 -8.46 -19.95
CA GLY A 131 -13.50 -9.84 -20.26
C GLY A 131 -12.69 -10.58 -19.17
N PHE A 132 -12.49 -9.96 -18.02
CA PHE A 132 -11.93 -10.61 -16.83
C PHE A 132 -13.05 -10.97 -15.86
N SER A 133 -13.02 -12.18 -15.32
CA SER A 133 -13.91 -12.58 -14.24
C SER A 133 -13.50 -11.90 -12.95
N VAL A 134 -14.46 -11.34 -12.23
CA VAL A 134 -14.28 -10.79 -10.89
C VAL A 134 -15.04 -11.68 -9.91
N ILE A 135 -14.37 -12.07 -8.84
CA ILE A 135 -14.90 -12.92 -7.78
C ILE A 135 -14.95 -12.10 -6.50
N THR A 136 -16.08 -12.08 -5.83
CA THR A 136 -16.26 -11.43 -4.53
C THR A 136 -16.38 -12.47 -3.43
N ASP A 137 -16.00 -12.10 -2.21
CA ASP A 137 -16.14 -12.88 -0.99
C ASP A 137 -16.69 -12.02 0.16
N GLY A 138 -16.72 -12.57 1.37
CA GLY A 138 -17.25 -11.88 2.55
C GLY A 138 -16.39 -10.69 3.03
N GLU A 139 -15.17 -10.54 2.51
CA GLU A 139 -14.20 -9.50 2.90
C GLU A 139 -14.05 -8.42 1.82
N THR A 140 -14.75 -8.59 0.69
CA THR A 140 -14.77 -7.58 -0.38
C THR A 140 -15.43 -6.30 0.12
N VAL A 141 -14.67 -5.20 0.14
CA VAL A 141 -15.16 -3.87 0.52
C VAL A 141 -15.93 -3.25 -0.65
N PHE A 142 -17.15 -2.79 -0.42
CA PHE A 142 -17.95 -2.07 -1.40
C PHE A 142 -18.02 -0.58 -1.05
N GLU A 143 -17.87 0.30 -2.03
CA GLU A 143 -18.03 1.75 -1.90
C GLU A 143 -18.94 2.30 -3.00
N ASP A 144 -19.80 3.25 -2.64
CA ASP A 144 -20.82 3.85 -3.51
C ASP A 144 -21.84 2.83 -4.07
N VAL A 145 -21.92 1.66 -3.46
CA VAL A 145 -22.88 0.58 -3.73
C VAL A 145 -22.94 -0.33 -2.49
N ALA A 146 -24.13 -0.73 -2.09
CA ALA A 146 -24.31 -1.52 -0.87
C ALA A 146 -23.57 -2.86 -0.93
N ASP A 147 -23.79 -3.64 -1.97
CA ASP A 147 -23.17 -4.94 -2.19
C ASP A 147 -23.23 -5.34 -3.68
N LEU A 148 -22.82 -6.57 -3.98
CA LEU A 148 -22.87 -7.11 -5.33
C LEU A 148 -24.30 -7.18 -5.90
N SER A 149 -25.32 -7.40 -5.07
CA SER A 149 -26.73 -7.50 -5.52
C SER A 149 -27.31 -6.16 -5.94
N ALA A 150 -26.72 -5.06 -5.48
CA ALA A 150 -27.10 -3.69 -5.85
C ALA A 150 -26.40 -3.20 -7.14
N LEU A 151 -25.46 -3.99 -7.70
CA LEU A 151 -24.88 -3.74 -9.01
C LEU A 151 -25.80 -4.24 -10.12
N ALA A 152 -25.65 -3.66 -11.29
CA ALA A 152 -26.33 -4.09 -12.52
C ALA A 152 -25.34 -4.17 -13.69
N ASN A 153 -25.65 -5.00 -14.70
CA ASN A 153 -24.91 -4.99 -15.95
C ASN A 153 -24.95 -3.60 -16.58
N GLY A 154 -23.78 -3.07 -16.93
CA GLY A 154 -23.59 -1.73 -17.45
C GLY A 154 -23.17 -0.70 -16.40
N ASP A 155 -23.28 -0.98 -15.10
CA ASP A 155 -22.68 -0.16 -14.06
C ASP A 155 -21.17 -0.07 -14.26
N PHE A 156 -20.60 1.07 -13.94
CA PHE A 156 -19.16 1.31 -14.10
C PHE A 156 -18.45 1.18 -12.75
N VAL A 157 -17.47 0.29 -12.69
CA VAL A 157 -16.77 -0.02 -11.44
C VAL A 157 -15.25 0.09 -11.58
N GLU A 158 -14.59 0.37 -10.46
CA GLU A 158 -13.15 0.19 -10.30
C GLU A 158 -12.93 -0.96 -9.31
N VAL A 159 -12.10 -1.93 -9.70
CA VAL A 159 -11.86 -3.18 -8.97
C VAL A 159 -10.41 -3.25 -8.53
N TYR A 160 -10.22 -3.38 -7.24
CA TYR A 160 -8.94 -3.69 -6.60
C TYR A 160 -8.96 -5.15 -6.17
N GLY A 161 -7.82 -5.79 -6.13
CA GLY A 161 -7.77 -7.19 -5.74
C GLY A 161 -6.50 -7.89 -6.22
N LEU A 162 -6.53 -9.20 -6.08
CA LEU A 162 -5.43 -10.08 -6.46
C LEU A 162 -5.80 -10.85 -7.73
N ARG A 163 -4.84 -10.91 -8.64
CA ARG A 163 -5.03 -11.60 -9.91
C ARG A 163 -4.78 -13.10 -9.79
N ASP A 164 -5.73 -13.87 -10.32
CA ASP A 164 -5.60 -15.30 -10.56
C ASP A 164 -5.79 -15.56 -12.07
N GLY A 165 -4.70 -15.54 -12.82
CA GLY A 165 -4.75 -15.71 -14.27
C GLY A 165 -5.67 -14.69 -14.95
N ALA A 166 -6.81 -15.17 -15.46
CA ALA A 166 -7.83 -14.35 -16.11
C ALA A 166 -8.92 -13.85 -15.13
N SER A 167 -8.79 -14.15 -13.84
CA SER A 167 -9.73 -13.72 -12.80
C SER A 167 -9.09 -12.71 -11.87
N VAL A 168 -9.91 -11.93 -11.15
CA VAL A 168 -9.53 -11.03 -10.06
C VAL A 168 -10.38 -11.40 -8.85
N ILE A 169 -9.74 -11.76 -7.75
CA ILE A 169 -10.40 -11.86 -6.44
C ILE A 169 -10.42 -10.45 -5.87
N ALA A 170 -11.62 -9.89 -5.76
CA ALA A 170 -11.79 -8.49 -5.41
C ALA A 170 -11.65 -8.26 -3.91
N SER A 171 -10.71 -7.42 -3.50
CA SER A 171 -10.62 -6.88 -2.15
C SER A 171 -11.45 -5.61 -1.97
N ARG A 172 -11.70 -4.87 -3.08
CA ARG A 172 -12.54 -3.67 -3.07
C ARG A 172 -13.18 -3.43 -4.43
N ILE A 173 -14.43 -3.01 -4.43
CA ILE A 173 -15.20 -2.60 -5.59
C ILE A 173 -15.79 -1.23 -5.32
N GLU A 174 -15.50 -0.28 -6.20
CA GLU A 174 -16.04 1.08 -6.15
C GLU A 174 -16.95 1.32 -7.36
N LYS A 175 -18.20 1.67 -7.12
CA LYS A 175 -19.08 2.11 -8.19
C LYS A 175 -18.72 3.54 -8.58
N LYS A 176 -18.57 3.79 -9.88
CA LYS A 176 -18.15 5.10 -10.40
C LYS A 176 -19.23 5.71 -11.28
N ASP A 177 -19.42 7.00 -11.15
CA ASP A 177 -20.26 7.77 -12.03
C ASP A 177 -19.57 8.03 -13.39
N LEU A 178 -20.23 7.69 -14.48
CA LEU A 178 -19.73 7.95 -15.84
C LEU A 178 -19.73 9.43 -16.24
N THR A 179 -20.31 10.33 -15.44
CA THR A 179 -20.51 11.74 -15.78
C THR A 179 -19.21 12.54 -15.89
N ASN A 180 -18.09 12.07 -15.31
CA ASN A 180 -16.84 12.84 -15.25
C ASN A 180 -15.66 12.28 -16.03
N SER A 181 -15.62 11.05 -16.41
CA SER A 181 -14.74 10.47 -17.46
C SER A 181 -14.90 8.93 -17.52
N ALA A 182 -15.12 8.42 -18.72
CA ALA A 182 -15.13 6.99 -18.98
C ALA A 182 -13.69 6.45 -19.14
N GLU A 183 -12.80 6.75 -18.16
CA GLU A 183 -11.47 6.15 -18.21
C GLU A 183 -11.57 4.67 -17.90
N VAL A 184 -11.23 3.85 -18.89
CA VAL A 184 -11.12 2.40 -18.79
C VAL A 184 -9.69 2.05 -18.44
N LYS A 185 -9.51 1.12 -17.49
CA LYS A 185 -8.19 0.60 -17.09
C LYS A 185 -8.23 -0.91 -17.05
N LEU A 186 -7.16 -1.53 -17.50
CA LEU A 186 -6.92 -2.96 -17.34
C LEU A 186 -5.43 -3.26 -17.33
N ARG A 187 -5.06 -4.28 -16.61
CA ARG A 187 -3.69 -4.78 -16.50
C ARG A 187 -3.66 -6.23 -16.94
N GLY A 188 -2.52 -6.73 -17.38
CA GLY A 188 -2.39 -8.15 -17.72
C GLY A 188 -1.18 -8.45 -18.59
N GLN A 189 -0.99 -9.74 -18.88
CA GLN A 189 0.05 -10.20 -19.79
C GLN A 189 -0.45 -10.14 -21.23
N VAL A 190 0.40 -9.62 -22.10
CA VAL A 190 0.19 -9.56 -23.54
C VAL A 190 0.19 -10.95 -24.12
N SER A 191 -0.78 -11.24 -24.95
CA SER A 191 -0.85 -12.45 -25.76
C SER A 191 -1.35 -12.13 -27.16
N ALA A 192 -1.09 -12.99 -28.11
CA ALA A 192 -1.52 -12.86 -29.50
C ALA A 192 -1.20 -11.46 -30.11
N LEU A 193 0.00 -10.95 -29.87
CA LEU A 193 0.45 -9.65 -30.40
C LEU A 193 0.51 -9.69 -31.93
N ASP A 194 -0.30 -8.86 -32.58
CA ASP A 194 -0.25 -8.61 -34.03
C ASP A 194 0.23 -7.17 -34.30
N ALA A 195 1.52 -7.05 -34.61
CA ALA A 195 2.11 -5.77 -34.93
C ALA A 195 1.57 -5.14 -36.24
N SER A 196 1.00 -5.95 -37.14
CA SER A 196 0.45 -5.48 -38.42
C SER A 196 -0.94 -4.87 -38.23
N ALA A 197 -1.75 -5.49 -37.38
CA ALA A 197 -3.06 -5.00 -36.99
C ALA A 197 -2.99 -3.98 -35.83
N THR A 198 -1.83 -3.80 -35.20
CA THR A 198 -1.63 -2.99 -33.98
C THR A 198 -2.53 -3.44 -32.83
N THR A 199 -2.69 -4.75 -32.66
CA THR A 199 -3.54 -5.33 -31.61
C THR A 199 -2.80 -6.35 -30.78
N PHE A 200 -3.27 -6.58 -29.55
CA PHE A 200 -2.93 -7.69 -28.70
C PHE A 200 -4.12 -8.07 -27.82
N VAL A 201 -4.01 -9.16 -27.08
CA VAL A 201 -5.07 -9.65 -26.20
C VAL A 201 -4.61 -9.62 -24.76
N LEU A 202 -5.49 -9.13 -23.86
CA LEU A 202 -5.38 -9.27 -22.42
C LEU A 202 -6.58 -10.10 -21.92
N GLY A 203 -6.32 -11.26 -21.32
CA GLY A 203 -7.39 -12.21 -20.98
C GLY A 203 -8.18 -12.61 -22.24
N THR A 204 -9.41 -12.14 -22.37
CA THR A 204 -10.27 -12.35 -23.55
C THR A 204 -10.51 -11.05 -24.35
N THR A 205 -9.96 -9.93 -23.91
CA THR A 205 -10.23 -8.61 -24.50
C THR A 205 -9.16 -8.22 -25.50
N THR A 206 -9.57 -7.87 -26.71
CA THR A 206 -8.70 -7.30 -27.73
C THR A 206 -8.40 -5.82 -27.42
N ILE A 207 -7.13 -5.47 -27.46
CA ILE A 207 -6.65 -4.11 -27.28
C ILE A 207 -6.10 -3.62 -28.62
N ASP A 208 -6.65 -2.53 -29.14
CA ASP A 208 -6.08 -1.79 -30.27
C ASP A 208 -5.16 -0.69 -29.71
N TYR A 209 -3.86 -0.78 -30.01
CA TYR A 209 -2.85 0.19 -29.58
C TYR A 209 -2.36 1.11 -30.70
N GLY A 210 -2.99 1.05 -31.87
CA GLY A 210 -2.56 1.81 -33.05
C GLY A 210 -2.47 3.32 -32.85
N SER A 211 -3.30 3.88 -31.96
CA SER A 211 -3.26 5.30 -31.60
C SER A 211 -2.69 5.55 -30.20
N ALA A 212 -2.24 4.51 -29.49
CA ALA A 212 -1.80 4.61 -28.11
C ALA A 212 -0.39 5.20 -27.98
N GLN A 213 -0.18 5.94 -26.89
CA GLN A 213 1.17 6.20 -26.42
C GLN A 213 1.72 4.94 -25.72
N VAL A 214 2.70 4.27 -26.32
CA VAL A 214 3.37 3.10 -25.77
C VAL A 214 4.65 3.50 -25.07
N SER A 215 4.83 3.12 -23.79
CA SER A 215 6.04 3.38 -23.00
C SER A 215 6.63 2.09 -22.44
N PRO A 216 7.97 1.94 -22.36
CA PRO A 216 8.99 2.88 -22.82
C PRO A 216 9.05 2.98 -24.34
N SER A 217 8.65 1.95 -25.09
CA SER A 217 8.60 1.93 -26.56
C SER A 217 7.73 0.79 -27.07
N VAL A 218 7.28 0.86 -28.33
CA VAL A 218 6.53 -0.25 -28.98
C VAL A 218 7.35 -1.53 -29.04
N SER A 219 8.67 -1.44 -29.15
CA SER A 219 9.55 -2.63 -29.18
C SER A 219 9.63 -3.38 -27.86
N ALA A 220 9.21 -2.77 -26.75
CA ALA A 220 9.08 -3.44 -25.46
C ALA A 220 7.79 -4.26 -25.36
N LEU A 221 6.82 -4.02 -26.23
CA LEU A 221 5.56 -4.74 -26.28
C LEU A 221 5.78 -6.08 -26.99
N VAL A 222 5.78 -7.16 -26.24
CA VAL A 222 5.99 -8.54 -26.69
C VAL A 222 5.02 -9.48 -25.99
N ASP A 223 4.74 -10.63 -26.57
CA ASP A 223 3.95 -11.67 -25.88
C ASP A 223 4.61 -12.04 -24.53
N GLY A 224 3.81 -12.15 -23.48
CA GLY A 224 4.26 -12.39 -22.12
C GLY A 224 4.65 -11.14 -21.33
N ALA A 225 4.81 -9.97 -21.97
CA ALA A 225 5.04 -8.73 -21.25
C ALA A 225 3.82 -8.33 -20.43
N PHE A 226 4.01 -7.89 -19.18
CA PHE A 226 2.95 -7.32 -18.37
C PHE A 226 2.76 -5.84 -18.68
N VAL A 227 1.51 -5.45 -18.95
CA VAL A 227 1.16 -4.08 -19.35
C VAL A 227 0.04 -3.51 -18.51
N LYS A 228 0.05 -2.17 -18.41
CA LYS A 228 -1.06 -1.36 -17.94
C LYS A 228 -1.64 -0.64 -19.15
N VAL A 229 -2.95 -0.82 -19.40
CA VAL A 229 -3.69 -0.21 -20.52
C VAL A 229 -4.69 0.78 -19.98
N ARG A 230 -4.78 1.94 -20.62
CA ARG A 230 -5.80 2.95 -20.37
C ARG A 230 -6.48 3.32 -21.68
N SER A 231 -7.78 3.52 -21.60
CA SER A 231 -8.58 4.09 -22.68
C SER A 231 -9.43 5.24 -22.14
N THR A 232 -9.67 6.25 -22.97
CA THR A 232 -10.57 7.37 -22.68
C THR A 232 -11.97 7.16 -23.27
N SER A 233 -12.21 6.00 -23.88
CA SER A 233 -13.50 5.58 -24.44
C SER A 233 -13.89 4.21 -23.91
N LEU A 234 -15.20 3.96 -23.86
CA LEU A 234 -15.74 2.64 -23.55
C LEU A 234 -15.44 1.65 -24.67
N PRO A 235 -15.30 0.34 -24.36
CA PRO A 235 -15.11 -0.70 -25.37
C PRO A 235 -16.23 -0.69 -26.42
N SER A 236 -15.87 -0.91 -27.67
CA SER A 236 -16.82 -1.01 -28.76
C SER A 236 -16.57 -2.29 -29.55
N GLY A 237 -17.59 -3.10 -29.76
CA GLY A 237 -17.46 -4.37 -30.48
C GLY A 237 -16.48 -5.37 -29.84
N GLY A 238 -16.29 -5.31 -28.53
CA GLY A 238 -15.34 -6.19 -27.80
C GLY A 238 -13.89 -5.74 -27.89
N VAL A 239 -13.62 -4.55 -28.42
CA VAL A 239 -12.27 -3.96 -28.56
C VAL A 239 -12.13 -2.74 -27.64
N VAL A 240 -11.01 -2.65 -26.93
CA VAL A 240 -10.59 -1.47 -26.18
C VAL A 240 -9.59 -0.69 -27.03
N GLU A 241 -9.96 0.53 -27.42
CA GLU A 241 -9.06 1.46 -28.10
C GLU A 241 -8.15 2.12 -27.04
N ALA A 242 -6.90 1.68 -26.96
CA ALA A 242 -5.97 2.19 -25.96
C ALA A 242 -5.52 3.62 -26.29
N SER A 243 -5.55 4.50 -25.30
CA SER A 243 -4.88 5.82 -25.35
C SER A 243 -3.44 5.74 -24.81
N ARG A 244 -3.19 4.83 -23.88
CA ARG A 244 -1.86 4.57 -23.32
C ARG A 244 -1.67 3.08 -23.05
N VAL A 245 -0.47 2.59 -23.38
CA VAL A 245 0.02 1.25 -22.99
C VAL A 245 1.37 1.44 -22.31
N GLN A 246 1.45 1.03 -21.06
CA GLN A 246 2.70 1.06 -20.31
C GLN A 246 3.18 -0.38 -20.12
N VAL A 247 4.33 -0.73 -20.67
CA VAL A 247 5.00 -2.00 -20.42
C VAL A 247 5.70 -1.90 -19.06
N VAL A 248 5.30 -2.73 -18.11
CA VAL A 248 5.86 -2.76 -16.75
C VAL A 248 7.11 -3.66 -16.70
N GLY A 249 7.06 -4.77 -17.39
CA GLY A 249 8.10 -5.79 -17.42
C GLY A 249 7.51 -7.18 -17.64
N ASN A 250 8.11 -8.18 -17.04
CA ASN A 250 7.54 -9.54 -17.02
C ASN A 250 6.69 -9.81 -15.79
N LEU A 251 6.81 -8.95 -14.76
CA LEU A 251 6.07 -9.02 -13.50
C LEU A 251 5.06 -7.87 -13.40
N PRO A 252 3.97 -8.06 -12.64
CA PRO A 252 2.94 -7.04 -12.45
C PRO A 252 3.36 -5.87 -11.54
N PHE A 253 4.49 -5.97 -10.85
CA PHE A 253 5.05 -5.00 -9.92
C PHE A 253 6.58 -4.98 -10.00
N SER A 254 7.20 -4.01 -9.33
CA SER A 254 8.64 -3.81 -9.34
C SER A 254 9.30 -4.60 -8.20
N VAL A 255 10.36 -5.34 -8.52
CA VAL A 255 11.13 -6.11 -7.54
C VAL A 255 12.61 -5.85 -7.74
N ASP A 256 13.32 -5.62 -6.65
CA ASP A 256 14.77 -5.49 -6.66
C ASP A 256 15.42 -6.85 -6.40
N ASP A 257 16.39 -7.24 -7.23
CA ASP A 257 17.18 -8.44 -7.01
C ASP A 257 18.01 -8.31 -5.72
N GLY A 258 17.88 -9.28 -4.82
CA GLY A 258 18.49 -9.26 -3.49
C GLY A 258 17.61 -8.64 -2.38
N GLY A 259 16.42 -8.11 -2.70
CA GLY A 259 15.42 -7.69 -1.72
C GLY A 259 14.57 -8.85 -1.19
N LYS A 260 13.77 -8.59 -0.18
CA LYS A 260 12.69 -9.51 0.23
C LYS A 260 11.43 -9.21 -0.56
N ILE A 261 10.63 -10.22 -0.82
CA ILE A 261 9.26 -10.09 -1.34
C ILE A 261 8.31 -10.70 -0.33
N GLU A 262 7.21 -10.02 -0.13
CA GLU A 262 6.00 -10.53 0.50
C GLU A 262 4.84 -10.30 -0.46
N ILE A 263 4.23 -11.38 -0.88
CA ILE A 263 3.17 -11.35 -1.89
C ILE A 263 2.11 -12.37 -1.57
N GLU A 264 0.87 -11.95 -1.74
CA GLU A 264 -0.26 -12.84 -1.76
C GLU A 264 -0.72 -13.11 -3.19
N GLY A 265 -1.18 -14.32 -3.45
CA GLY A 265 -1.71 -14.70 -4.76
C GLY A 265 -2.08 -16.16 -4.87
N VAL A 266 -2.64 -16.49 -6.02
CA VAL A 266 -3.04 -17.88 -6.35
C VAL A 266 -1.90 -18.57 -7.09
N VAL A 267 -1.64 -19.81 -6.73
CA VAL A 267 -0.71 -20.69 -7.44
C VAL A 267 -1.28 -20.95 -8.84
N SER A 268 -0.67 -20.36 -9.86
CA SER A 268 -1.11 -20.47 -11.26
C SER A 268 -0.53 -21.72 -11.93
N ASP A 269 0.75 -22.02 -11.69
CA ASP A 269 1.45 -23.20 -12.19
C ASP A 269 2.12 -23.92 -11.03
N PHE A 270 1.94 -25.24 -10.95
CA PHE A 270 2.53 -26.07 -9.92
C PHE A 270 3.26 -27.27 -10.53
N THR A 271 4.60 -27.25 -10.48
CA THR A 271 5.45 -28.37 -10.84
C THR A 271 5.82 -29.20 -9.60
N SER A 272 6.23 -28.54 -8.55
CA SER A 272 6.60 -29.11 -7.25
C SER A 272 6.63 -28.01 -6.19
N ILE A 273 6.84 -28.40 -4.92
CA ILE A 273 7.01 -27.45 -3.82
C ILE A 273 8.25 -26.55 -3.98
N SER A 274 9.24 -26.99 -4.76
CA SER A 274 10.44 -26.20 -5.10
C SER A 274 10.28 -25.38 -6.38
N GLU A 275 9.15 -25.49 -7.08
CA GLU A 275 8.91 -24.80 -8.33
C GLU A 275 7.41 -24.67 -8.61
N PHE A 276 6.84 -23.54 -8.23
CA PHE A 276 5.49 -23.12 -8.59
C PHE A 276 5.46 -21.62 -8.83
N VAL A 277 4.37 -21.10 -9.35
CA VAL A 277 4.24 -19.69 -9.76
C VAL A 277 3.10 -19.03 -9.01
N ILE A 278 3.37 -17.86 -8.41
CA ILE A 278 2.37 -16.93 -7.85
C ILE A 278 2.59 -15.56 -8.50
N SER A 279 1.54 -14.97 -9.05
CA SER A 279 1.58 -13.64 -9.68
C SER A 279 2.74 -13.45 -10.67
N GLY A 280 3.13 -14.53 -11.39
CA GLY A 280 4.24 -14.53 -12.36
C GLY A 280 5.63 -14.69 -11.75
N ILE A 281 5.76 -14.83 -10.42
CA ILE A 281 7.02 -15.13 -9.73
C ILE A 281 7.17 -16.64 -9.53
N THR A 282 8.33 -17.18 -9.88
CA THR A 282 8.70 -18.55 -9.50
C THR A 282 9.03 -18.60 -8.01
N VAL A 283 8.43 -19.54 -7.29
CA VAL A 283 8.58 -19.72 -5.84
C VAL A 283 9.21 -21.09 -5.57
N ASP A 284 10.23 -21.10 -4.73
CA ASP A 284 10.76 -22.29 -4.08
C ASP A 284 10.39 -22.26 -2.58
N ALA A 285 9.44 -23.10 -2.18
CA ALA A 285 9.00 -23.24 -0.80
C ALA A 285 9.47 -24.54 -0.13
N SER A 286 10.53 -25.18 -0.65
CA SER A 286 11.06 -26.44 -0.12
C SER A 286 11.41 -26.39 1.37
N ASN A 287 11.83 -25.21 1.84
CA ASN A 287 12.26 -24.98 3.21
C ASN A 287 11.36 -23.97 3.95
N ALA A 288 10.19 -23.67 3.41
CA ALA A 288 9.27 -22.72 4.03
C ALA A 288 8.58 -23.31 5.27
N THR A 289 8.29 -22.45 6.22
CA THR A 289 7.34 -22.74 7.29
C THR A 289 5.93 -22.51 6.74
N PHE A 290 5.10 -23.58 6.79
CA PHE A 290 3.71 -23.48 6.35
C PHE A 290 2.80 -23.15 7.53
N LEU A 291 1.88 -22.20 7.32
CA LEU A 291 0.84 -21.78 8.26
C LEU A 291 -0.54 -22.10 7.68
N ARG A 292 -1.48 -22.52 8.50
CA ARG A 292 -2.86 -22.89 8.13
C ARG A 292 -2.97 -24.04 7.13
N GLY A 293 -1.88 -24.77 6.88
CA GLY A 293 -1.82 -25.90 5.96
C GLY A 293 -0.43 -26.53 5.93
N SER A 294 -0.16 -27.32 4.89
CA SER A 294 1.11 -28.03 4.74
C SER A 294 1.60 -28.01 3.29
N ALA A 295 2.89 -28.33 3.08
CA ALA A 295 3.48 -28.43 1.74
C ALA A 295 2.71 -29.38 0.79
N SER A 296 2.05 -30.41 1.32
CA SER A 296 1.27 -31.37 0.52
C SER A 296 -0.08 -30.82 0.03
N ASP A 297 -0.52 -29.69 0.57
CA ASP A 297 -1.80 -29.05 0.20
C ASP A 297 -1.61 -28.04 -0.93
N VAL A 298 -0.36 -27.66 -1.24
CA VAL A 298 -0.03 -26.74 -2.32
C VAL A 298 -0.27 -27.37 -3.69
N ARG A 299 -1.09 -26.73 -4.50
CA ARG A 299 -1.41 -27.14 -5.89
C ARG A 299 -1.88 -25.91 -6.67
N ALA A 300 -2.02 -26.03 -7.98
CA ALA A 300 -2.66 -24.98 -8.78
C ALA A 300 -4.05 -24.64 -8.23
N GLY A 301 -4.35 -23.35 -8.12
CA GLY A 301 -5.56 -22.82 -7.49
C GLY A 301 -5.47 -22.63 -5.98
N THR A 302 -4.37 -23.04 -5.31
CA THR A 302 -4.16 -22.74 -3.90
C THR A 302 -3.78 -21.27 -3.74
N ARG A 303 -4.40 -20.59 -2.79
CA ARG A 303 -4.07 -19.23 -2.43
C ARG A 303 -3.08 -19.22 -1.28
N LEU A 304 -2.00 -18.49 -1.45
CA LEU A 304 -0.90 -18.38 -0.49
C LEU A 304 -0.42 -16.94 -0.37
N GLU A 305 -0.12 -16.53 0.84
CA GLU A 305 0.82 -15.46 1.13
C GLU A 305 2.21 -16.08 1.25
N VAL A 306 3.20 -15.58 0.52
CA VAL A 306 4.58 -16.07 0.56
C VAL A 306 5.54 -14.94 0.83
N GLU A 307 6.50 -15.19 1.72
CA GLU A 307 7.53 -14.24 2.13
C GLU A 307 8.91 -14.86 2.04
N GLY A 308 9.87 -14.12 1.50
CA GLY A 308 11.26 -14.55 1.45
C GLY A 308 12.17 -13.67 0.58
N PRO A 309 13.48 -13.99 0.53
CA PRO A 309 14.42 -13.31 -0.35
C PRO A 309 14.13 -13.64 -1.82
N TYR A 310 14.27 -12.63 -2.67
CA TYR A 310 14.17 -12.76 -4.12
C TYR A 310 15.55 -12.57 -4.76
N ALA A 311 15.97 -13.54 -5.55
CA ALA A 311 17.21 -13.47 -6.31
C ALA A 311 17.10 -14.29 -7.60
N ASP A 312 17.72 -13.81 -8.67
CA ASP A 312 17.81 -14.51 -9.97
C ASP A 312 16.42 -14.95 -10.52
N GLY A 313 15.36 -14.20 -10.23
CA GLY A 313 14.00 -14.50 -10.71
C GLY A 313 13.21 -15.48 -9.83
N VAL A 314 13.75 -15.90 -8.68
CA VAL A 314 13.12 -16.86 -7.78
C VAL A 314 12.93 -16.27 -6.39
N LEU A 315 11.71 -16.38 -5.85
CA LEU A 315 11.39 -16.16 -4.46
C LEU A 315 11.66 -17.44 -3.66
N THR A 316 12.67 -17.44 -2.82
CA THR A 316 12.93 -18.53 -1.88
C THR A 316 12.09 -18.30 -0.62
N ALA A 317 10.93 -18.95 -0.56
CA ALA A 317 9.99 -18.72 0.52
C ALA A 317 10.55 -19.23 1.87
N ARG A 318 10.47 -18.36 2.88
CA ARG A 318 10.73 -18.69 4.30
C ARG A 318 9.44 -19.02 5.01
N LYS A 319 8.35 -18.35 4.62
CA LYS A 319 7.00 -18.51 5.13
C LYS A 319 6.05 -18.68 3.97
N ALA A 320 5.07 -19.56 4.12
CA ALA A 320 3.95 -19.73 3.21
C ALA A 320 2.68 -19.93 4.04
N LYS A 321 1.74 -19.01 3.96
CA LYS A 321 0.48 -19.03 4.70
C LYS A 321 -0.64 -19.31 3.72
N PHE A 322 -1.50 -20.28 4.04
CA PHE A 322 -2.71 -20.54 3.28
C PHE A 322 -3.73 -19.47 3.62
N GLU A 323 -4.33 -18.88 2.58
CA GLU A 323 -5.34 -17.85 2.71
C GLU A 323 -6.70 -18.34 2.19
N ASP A 324 -7.73 -17.97 2.92
CA ASP A 324 -9.13 -18.13 2.53
C ASP A 324 -9.67 -16.72 2.18
N GLY A 325 -10.52 -16.60 1.16
CA GLY A 325 -11.13 -15.32 0.80
C GLY A 325 -10.14 -14.26 0.23
N SER A 326 -10.31 -12.99 0.55
CA SER A 326 -9.47 -11.86 0.08
C SER A 326 -8.11 -11.77 0.78
N GLY A 327 -7.84 -12.64 1.75
CA GLY A 327 -6.62 -12.65 2.56
C GLY A 327 -6.61 -11.62 3.68
N ILE A 328 -7.69 -10.93 3.89
CA ILE A 328 -7.85 -9.98 4.98
C ILE A 328 -8.56 -10.69 6.13
N ASP A 329 -7.81 -11.18 7.10
CA ASP A 329 -8.38 -11.88 8.26
C ASP A 329 -9.17 -10.94 9.19
N GLU A 330 -8.70 -9.70 9.32
CA GLU A 330 -9.28 -8.67 10.17
C GLU A 330 -8.89 -7.29 9.66
N PHE A 331 -9.82 -6.36 9.72
CA PHE A 331 -9.57 -4.95 9.43
C PHE A 331 -9.24 -4.21 10.71
N GLU A 332 -8.27 -3.30 10.63
CA GLU A 332 -7.82 -2.51 11.77
C GLU A 332 -7.78 -1.00 11.41
N LEU A 333 -8.40 -0.17 12.23
CA LEU A 333 -8.42 1.27 12.05
C LEU A 333 -7.94 1.98 13.32
N HIS A 334 -6.86 2.74 13.21
CA HIS A 334 -6.50 3.73 14.20
C HIS A 334 -6.92 5.12 13.74
N GLY A 335 -7.62 5.85 14.55
CA GLY A 335 -8.06 7.19 14.19
C GLY A 335 -9.03 7.81 15.19
N THR A 336 -9.49 8.99 14.83
CA THR A 336 -10.41 9.75 15.66
C THR A 336 -11.85 9.44 15.25
N VAL A 337 -12.70 9.18 16.23
CA VAL A 337 -14.15 9.04 16.05
C VAL A 337 -14.72 10.35 15.50
N SER A 338 -15.49 10.24 14.44
CA SER A 338 -16.21 11.35 13.81
C SER A 338 -17.64 10.94 13.44
N ASN A 339 -18.51 11.90 13.18
CA ASN A 339 -19.90 11.67 12.78
C ASN A 339 -20.66 10.68 13.70
N PHE A 340 -20.35 10.71 15.01
CA PHE A 340 -20.97 9.80 15.97
C PHE A 340 -22.48 10.09 16.12
N VAL A 341 -23.29 9.13 15.75
CA VAL A 341 -24.75 9.11 15.93
C VAL A 341 -25.12 8.13 17.04
N SER A 342 -24.54 6.93 17.01
CA SER A 342 -24.72 5.87 17.99
C SER A 342 -23.56 4.87 17.90
N LEU A 343 -23.53 3.87 18.78
CA LEU A 343 -22.56 2.77 18.67
C LEU A 343 -22.70 1.97 17.36
N ALA A 344 -23.90 1.96 16.76
CA ALA A 344 -24.12 1.31 15.47
C ALA A 344 -23.77 2.20 14.26
N ASP A 345 -23.45 3.49 14.48
CA ASP A 345 -23.22 4.43 13.40
C ASP A 345 -22.29 5.56 13.87
N PHE A 346 -21.02 5.41 13.56
CA PHE A 346 -20.01 6.46 13.67
C PHE A 346 -18.89 6.19 12.64
N GLN A 347 -17.96 7.09 12.50
CA GLN A 347 -16.87 6.93 11.54
C GLN A 347 -15.50 7.00 12.21
N VAL A 348 -14.58 6.21 11.71
CA VAL A 348 -13.15 6.30 11.97
C VAL A 348 -12.44 6.38 10.61
N ARG A 349 -11.67 7.43 10.35
CA ARG A 349 -11.04 7.69 9.04
C ARG A 349 -12.00 7.66 7.85
N GLY A 350 -13.26 8.04 8.06
CA GLY A 350 -14.29 8.02 7.02
C GLY A 350 -14.90 6.64 6.73
N VAL A 351 -14.46 5.60 7.43
CA VAL A 351 -15.09 4.27 7.38
C VAL A 351 -16.21 4.22 8.42
N THR A 352 -17.40 3.81 8.03
CA THR A 352 -18.51 3.60 8.94
C THR A 352 -18.23 2.40 9.84
N VAL A 353 -18.43 2.55 11.13
CA VAL A 353 -18.20 1.55 12.17
C VAL A 353 -19.48 1.25 12.91
N ASP A 354 -19.76 -0.04 13.10
CA ASP A 354 -20.78 -0.57 14.00
C ASP A 354 -20.12 -1.27 15.18
N ALA A 355 -20.20 -0.68 16.36
CA ALA A 355 -19.74 -1.24 17.62
C ALA A 355 -20.90 -1.57 18.57
N SER A 356 -22.12 -1.78 18.05
CA SER A 356 -23.31 -2.09 18.86
C SER A 356 -23.43 -3.56 19.25
N GLY A 357 -22.62 -4.43 18.66
CA GLY A 357 -22.60 -5.88 18.93
C GLY A 357 -21.81 -6.26 20.19
N SER A 358 -21.26 -7.48 20.18
CA SER A 358 -20.40 -7.98 21.25
C SER A 358 -18.97 -7.47 21.04
N VAL A 359 -18.68 -6.26 21.51
CA VAL A 359 -17.38 -5.60 21.33
C VAL A 359 -16.57 -5.70 22.62
N LEU A 360 -15.29 -6.08 22.49
CA LEU A 360 -14.32 -5.93 23.57
C LEU A 360 -13.84 -4.49 23.67
N PHE A 361 -14.27 -3.76 24.70
CA PHE A 361 -13.78 -2.41 24.97
C PHE A 361 -12.53 -2.48 25.85
N GLU A 362 -11.44 -1.84 25.41
CA GLU A 362 -10.19 -1.71 26.16
C GLU A 362 -9.90 -0.25 26.48
N ARG A 363 -9.42 0.02 27.68
CA ARG A 363 -9.08 1.36 28.23
C ARG A 363 -10.26 2.34 28.27
N GLY A 364 -11.48 1.81 28.20
CA GLY A 364 -12.73 2.58 28.24
C GLY A 364 -13.94 1.68 28.12
N THR A 365 -15.10 2.28 27.91
CA THR A 365 -16.40 1.60 27.82
C THR A 365 -17.19 2.11 26.61
N ALA A 366 -18.30 1.47 26.28
CA ALA A 366 -19.21 1.93 25.22
C ALA A 366 -19.67 3.39 25.39
N ASP A 367 -19.83 3.84 26.64
CA ASP A 367 -20.27 5.21 26.96
C ASP A 367 -19.18 6.28 26.67
N ASP A 368 -17.93 5.84 26.48
CA ASP A 368 -16.81 6.73 26.18
C ASP A 368 -16.65 6.99 24.68
N VAL A 369 -17.38 6.29 23.81
CA VAL A 369 -17.33 6.50 22.35
C VAL A 369 -18.03 7.81 22.01
N ALA A 370 -17.26 8.77 21.51
CA ALA A 370 -17.75 10.09 21.16
C ALA A 370 -16.85 10.75 20.11
N ASN A 371 -17.37 11.75 19.40
CA ASN A 371 -16.56 12.53 18.46
C ASN A 371 -15.29 13.07 19.14
N GLY A 372 -14.17 12.96 18.44
CA GLY A 372 -12.88 13.43 18.91
C GLY A 372 -12.09 12.41 19.75
N ARG A 373 -12.66 11.26 20.12
CA ARG A 373 -11.92 10.19 20.82
C ARG A 373 -11.01 9.45 19.87
N SER A 374 -9.77 9.25 20.26
CA SER A 374 -8.81 8.41 19.52
C SER A 374 -9.05 6.95 19.87
N VAL A 375 -9.21 6.13 18.86
CA VAL A 375 -9.54 4.72 19.01
C VAL A 375 -8.76 3.86 18.00
N GLU A 376 -8.49 2.63 18.42
CA GLU A 376 -8.13 1.51 17.58
C GLU A 376 -9.36 0.60 17.49
N VAL A 377 -9.81 0.30 16.29
CA VAL A 377 -10.97 -0.57 16.03
C VAL A 377 -10.52 -1.74 15.19
N GLU A 378 -10.75 -2.95 15.68
CA GLU A 378 -10.55 -4.20 14.95
C GLU A 378 -11.91 -4.84 14.66
N GLY A 379 -12.06 -5.46 13.49
CA GLY A 379 -13.31 -6.10 13.13
C GLY A 379 -13.37 -6.61 11.69
N SER A 380 -14.56 -7.06 11.29
CA SER A 380 -14.85 -7.56 9.95
C SER A 380 -15.69 -6.57 9.15
N ILE A 381 -15.62 -6.68 7.83
CA ILE A 381 -16.47 -5.88 6.93
C ILE A 381 -17.80 -6.63 6.72
N GLU A 382 -18.88 -5.88 6.84
CA GLU A 382 -20.24 -6.35 6.50
C GLU A 382 -20.92 -5.36 5.56
N THR A 383 -21.99 -5.82 4.91
CA THR A 383 -22.80 -4.99 4.02
C THR A 383 -23.61 -3.97 4.82
N GLY A 384 -23.52 -2.70 4.42
CA GLY A 384 -24.36 -1.60 4.92
C GLY A 384 -25.26 -1.03 3.81
N ASP A 385 -26.14 -0.09 4.15
CA ASP A 385 -27.10 0.49 3.19
C ASP A 385 -26.42 1.28 2.05
N ASP A 386 -25.33 1.99 2.36
CA ASP A 386 -24.60 2.85 1.41
C ASP A 386 -23.20 2.32 1.06
N GLY A 387 -22.85 1.13 1.49
CA GLY A 387 -21.53 0.52 1.32
C GLY A 387 -21.13 -0.34 2.50
N SER A 388 -19.88 -0.77 2.53
CA SER A 388 -19.39 -1.64 3.60
C SER A 388 -19.26 -0.91 4.93
N VAL A 389 -19.57 -1.63 6.01
CA VAL A 389 -19.45 -1.19 7.41
C VAL A 389 -18.45 -2.08 8.13
N LEU A 390 -17.56 -1.49 8.90
CA LEU A 390 -16.67 -2.22 9.81
C LEU A 390 -17.44 -2.57 11.09
N VAL A 391 -17.78 -3.85 11.24
CA VAL A 391 -18.39 -4.38 12.46
C VAL A 391 -17.30 -4.69 13.47
N ALA A 392 -17.25 -3.91 14.53
CA ALA A 392 -16.18 -4.00 15.52
C ALA A 392 -16.30 -5.27 16.37
N SER A 393 -15.21 -6.02 16.47
CA SER A 393 -14.97 -7.08 17.45
C SER A 393 -14.29 -6.51 18.69
N LYS A 394 -13.41 -5.49 18.50
CA LYS A 394 -12.65 -4.82 19.55
C LYS A 394 -12.59 -3.32 19.27
N LEU A 395 -12.65 -2.55 20.34
CA LEU A 395 -12.44 -1.11 20.33
C LEU A 395 -11.59 -0.71 21.54
N LYS A 396 -10.40 -0.21 21.26
CA LYS A 396 -9.45 0.23 22.28
C LYS A 396 -9.33 1.73 22.21
N PHE A 397 -9.53 2.39 23.37
CA PHE A 397 -9.29 3.83 23.47
C PHE A 397 -7.79 4.07 23.57
N GLU A 398 -7.31 4.96 22.72
CA GLU A 398 -5.95 5.44 22.78
C GLU A 398 -5.93 6.73 23.61
N ASP A 399 -5.00 6.78 24.57
CA ASP A 399 -4.78 8.02 25.30
C ASP A 399 -4.16 9.04 24.32
N VAL A 400 -4.73 10.24 24.28
CA VAL A 400 -4.23 11.39 23.51
C VAL A 400 -2.92 11.91 24.12
N SER A 401 -2.20 11.05 24.84
CA SER A 401 -0.94 11.37 25.48
C SER A 401 0.21 10.89 24.59
N GLY A 402 0.72 11.78 23.76
CA GLY A 402 2.05 11.60 23.22
C GLY A 402 3.06 11.48 24.36
N ASN A 403 3.47 10.29 24.67
CA ASN A 403 4.83 9.98 25.10
C ASN A 403 5.04 8.47 25.14
N GLY A 404 6.05 7.99 24.40
CA GLY A 404 6.49 6.59 24.47
C GLY A 404 6.85 6.21 25.92
N GLY A 405 5.91 5.59 26.60
CA GLY A 405 6.13 4.96 27.90
C GLY A 405 6.77 3.60 27.68
N ARG A 406 8.02 3.47 28.09
CA ARG A 406 8.68 2.19 28.30
C ARG A 406 7.83 1.35 29.25
N ASP A 407 7.50 0.16 28.83
CA ASP A 407 7.08 -0.91 29.73
C ASP A 407 8.28 -1.30 30.59
N ASP A 408 8.36 -0.70 31.78
CA ASP A 408 9.27 -1.17 32.83
C ASP A 408 8.49 -2.01 33.83
N ASP A 409 8.33 -3.28 33.52
CA ASP A 409 8.13 -4.33 34.54
C ASP A 409 9.46 -4.50 35.29
N ASN A 410 9.60 -3.83 36.41
CA ASN A 410 10.53 -4.29 37.45
C ASN A 410 9.97 -4.05 38.84
N SER A 411 9.46 -5.11 39.40
CA SER A 411 9.22 -5.28 40.84
C SER A 411 10.57 -5.47 41.57
N GLY A 412 10.88 -4.63 42.52
CA GLY A 412 12.03 -4.84 43.39
C GLY A 412 12.19 -3.77 44.46
N SER A 413 11.93 -4.17 45.62
CA SER A 413 11.94 -3.56 46.95
C SER A 413 13.11 -2.65 47.34
N ASP A 414 12.78 -1.74 48.22
CA ASP A 414 13.47 -1.35 49.48
C ASP A 414 14.57 -0.24 49.46
N ASP A 415 14.28 0.67 50.30
CA ASP A 415 15.03 1.34 51.35
C ASP A 415 15.47 2.81 51.20
N ASN A 416 14.84 3.58 52.12
CA ASN A 416 15.33 4.65 52.98
C ASN A 416 16.45 5.61 52.50
N GLY A 417 16.15 6.89 52.65
CA GLY A 417 17.18 7.91 52.84
C GLY A 417 16.70 9.34 52.61
N ASN A 418 16.30 9.93 53.68
CA ASN A 418 16.14 11.33 53.99
C ASN A 418 17.20 12.26 53.38
N ASP A 419 16.81 13.45 52.87
CA ASP A 419 17.21 14.78 53.32
C ASP A 419 16.99 15.88 52.28
N ASP A 420 16.18 16.82 52.70
CA ASP A 420 16.24 18.28 52.62
C ASP A 420 16.62 19.09 51.34
N ASN A 421 15.63 19.94 51.01
CA ASN A 421 15.76 21.40 50.82
C ASN A 421 16.05 21.95 49.41
N GLY A 422 15.10 22.76 48.92
CA GLY A 422 15.46 23.80 47.94
C GLY A 422 14.40 24.13 46.89
N ASN A 423 13.35 24.79 47.30
CA ASN A 423 12.60 25.82 46.57
C ASN A 423 13.07 26.17 45.17
N SER A 424 12.25 25.93 44.15
CA SER A 424 11.97 26.88 43.06
C SER A 424 10.74 26.41 42.26
N SER A 425 9.70 27.19 42.40
CA SER A 425 8.50 27.19 41.56
C SER A 425 8.88 27.49 40.09
N SER A 426 8.58 26.58 39.21
CA SER A 426 8.16 26.87 37.85
C SER A 426 7.21 25.71 37.45
N GLY A 427 5.94 26.07 37.40
CA GLY A 427 4.93 25.16 36.86
C GLY A 427 5.24 24.88 35.40
N ASN A 428 5.62 23.64 35.09
CA ASN A 428 5.44 23.10 33.77
C ASN A 428 4.12 22.34 33.80
N ASP A 429 3.10 23.00 33.26
CA ASP A 429 1.94 22.31 32.78
C ASP A 429 2.36 21.53 31.53
N ASP A 430 2.82 20.29 31.69
CA ASP A 430 2.96 19.33 30.58
C ASP A 430 1.54 18.93 30.10
N ARG A 431 0.89 19.84 29.36
CA ARG A 431 -0.19 19.48 28.45
C ARG A 431 0.48 18.96 27.19
N GLY A 432 0.22 17.72 26.82
CA GLY A 432 0.83 17.06 25.67
C GLY A 432 0.68 17.88 24.39
N GLU A 433 1.81 18.27 23.82
CA GLU A 433 1.91 19.01 22.56
C GLU A 433 1.32 18.16 21.43
N PHE A 434 0.22 18.61 20.82
CA PHE A 434 -0.42 17.94 19.69
C PHE A 434 0.28 18.34 18.39
N GLU A 435 0.67 17.37 17.56
CA GLU A 435 1.37 17.61 16.30
C GLU A 435 0.66 16.90 15.14
N PHE A 436 0.49 17.59 14.00
CA PHE A 436 0.03 16.99 12.76
C PHE A 436 0.48 17.79 11.54
N LYS A 437 0.45 17.15 10.36
CA LYS A 437 0.80 17.77 9.07
C LYS A 437 -0.41 17.76 8.13
N GLY A 438 -0.51 18.78 7.29
CA GLY A 438 -1.58 18.85 6.31
C GLY A 438 -1.50 20.05 5.39
N VAL A 439 -2.30 20.01 4.33
CA VAL A 439 -2.51 21.15 3.44
C VAL A 439 -3.46 22.14 4.10
N ILE A 440 -3.17 23.43 3.99
CA ILE A 440 -4.10 24.47 4.39
C ILE A 440 -5.29 24.49 3.41
N ASP A 441 -6.46 24.10 3.86
CA ASP A 441 -7.68 24.09 3.07
C ASP A 441 -8.26 25.50 2.90
N SER A 442 -8.21 26.29 3.98
CA SER A 442 -8.69 27.69 3.98
C SER A 442 -8.04 28.53 5.08
N VAL A 443 -8.04 29.84 4.87
CA VAL A 443 -7.52 30.85 5.81
C VAL A 443 -8.59 31.94 6.00
N ALA A 444 -8.98 32.20 7.23
CA ALA A 444 -9.96 33.23 7.60
C ALA A 444 -9.50 34.01 8.83
N GLY A 445 -8.68 35.05 8.62
CA GLY A 445 -8.03 35.78 9.72
C GLY A 445 -7.07 34.87 10.46
N ASP A 446 -7.21 34.82 11.78
CA ASP A 446 -6.37 34.00 12.67
C ASP A 446 -6.81 32.52 12.74
N VAL A 447 -7.75 32.09 11.86
CA VAL A 447 -8.25 30.72 11.81
C VAL A 447 -7.89 30.09 10.49
N LEU A 448 -7.20 28.94 10.55
CA LEU A 448 -6.90 28.07 9.42
C LEU A 448 -7.78 26.82 9.49
N VAL A 449 -8.05 26.22 8.32
CA VAL A 449 -8.45 24.82 8.25
C VAL A 449 -7.30 24.08 7.61
N VAL A 450 -6.73 23.10 8.32
CA VAL A 450 -5.59 22.29 7.87
C VAL A 450 -6.00 20.83 7.93
N ALA A 451 -6.03 20.16 6.78
CA ALA A 451 -6.51 18.77 6.68
C ALA A 451 -7.87 18.56 7.36
N GLY A 452 -8.81 19.50 7.13
CA GLY A 452 -10.15 19.46 7.71
C GLY A 452 -10.26 19.86 9.19
N ARG A 453 -9.15 20.18 9.86
CA ARG A 453 -9.10 20.58 11.28
C ARG A 453 -8.97 22.10 11.44
N THR A 454 -9.74 22.66 12.35
CA THR A 454 -9.63 24.09 12.70
C THR A 454 -8.36 24.32 13.53
N VAL A 455 -7.52 25.25 13.07
CA VAL A 455 -6.30 25.69 13.73
C VAL A 455 -6.43 27.18 14.02
N ILE A 456 -6.21 27.55 15.27
CA ILE A 456 -6.25 28.94 15.75
C ILE A 456 -4.80 29.40 15.86
N VAL A 457 -4.50 30.51 15.19
CA VAL A 457 -3.22 31.20 15.26
C VAL A 457 -3.38 32.39 16.21
N ASP A 458 -2.47 32.52 17.14
CA ASP A 458 -2.48 33.63 18.07
C ASP A 458 -1.13 34.35 18.13
N SER A 459 -1.00 35.32 19.06
CA SER A 459 0.22 36.12 19.19
C SER A 459 1.44 35.33 19.66
N ASP A 460 1.23 34.14 20.23
CA ASP A 460 2.27 33.27 20.77
C ASP A 460 2.73 32.20 19.77
N THR A 461 1.98 32.06 18.66
CA THR A 461 2.32 31.12 17.58
C THR A 461 3.65 31.43 16.91
N VAL A 462 4.56 30.47 16.92
CA VAL A 462 5.89 30.57 16.32
C VAL A 462 5.90 30.04 14.89
N PHE A 463 6.31 30.86 13.91
CA PHE A 463 6.41 30.46 12.51
C PHE A 463 7.82 29.99 12.16
N ARG A 464 7.95 28.85 11.45
CA ARG A 464 9.22 28.32 10.95
C ARG A 464 9.16 28.06 9.45
N ARG A 465 10.14 28.58 8.70
CA ARG A 465 10.19 28.50 7.23
C ARG A 465 8.99 29.10 6.50
N ILE A 466 8.11 29.77 7.23
CA ILE A 466 6.91 30.45 6.72
C ILE A 466 6.66 31.68 7.60
N THR A 467 5.99 32.66 7.08
CA THR A 467 5.47 33.82 7.84
C THR A 467 3.97 33.77 7.84
N GLU A 468 3.33 34.43 8.81
CA GLU A 468 1.88 34.52 8.90
C GLU A 468 1.23 34.97 7.58
N SER A 469 1.83 35.96 6.90
CA SER A 469 1.34 36.47 5.61
C SER A 469 1.48 35.48 4.44
N GLN A 470 2.20 34.40 4.61
CA GLN A 470 2.39 33.32 3.61
C GLN A 470 1.49 32.12 3.88
N LEU A 471 0.70 32.14 4.95
CA LEU A 471 -0.32 31.12 5.19
C LEU A 471 -1.44 31.29 4.14
N VAL A 472 -1.43 30.44 3.14
CA VAL A 472 -2.43 30.45 2.05
C VAL A 472 -2.94 29.05 1.81
N ALA A 473 -4.16 28.94 1.29
CA ALA A 473 -4.71 27.65 0.88
C ALA A 473 -3.78 26.98 -0.13
N GLY A 474 -3.52 25.69 0.08
CA GLY A 474 -2.62 24.89 -0.72
C GLY A 474 -1.19 24.77 -0.16
N ALA A 475 -0.78 25.54 0.85
CA ALA A 475 0.51 25.35 1.50
C ALA A 475 0.46 24.10 2.40
N PHE A 476 1.53 23.28 2.36
CA PHE A 476 1.68 22.10 3.22
C PHE A 476 2.45 22.49 4.48
N VAL A 477 1.84 22.28 5.63
CA VAL A 477 2.38 22.75 6.93
C VAL A 477 2.34 21.67 7.99
N GLU A 478 3.30 21.75 8.91
CA GLU A 478 3.29 21.05 10.20
C GLU A 478 2.75 22.00 11.27
N ILE A 479 1.77 21.54 12.02
CA ILE A 479 1.15 22.24 13.13
C ILE A 479 1.52 21.53 14.43
N LYS A 480 2.01 22.29 15.40
CA LYS A 480 2.15 21.86 16.80
C LYS A 480 1.40 22.83 17.69
N GLY A 481 0.68 22.32 18.67
CA GLY A 481 -0.09 23.16 19.57
C GLY A 481 -1.00 22.36 20.50
N ASP A 482 -1.85 23.09 21.21
CA ASP A 482 -2.77 22.53 22.18
C ASP A 482 -4.12 22.17 21.55
N LEU A 483 -4.47 20.87 21.61
CA LEU A 483 -5.79 20.39 21.19
C LEU A 483 -6.85 20.83 22.21
N GLN A 484 -7.90 21.46 21.71
CA GLN A 484 -9.03 21.94 22.51
C GLN A 484 -10.15 20.91 22.57
N ASP A 485 -11.04 21.03 23.56
CA ASP A 485 -12.19 20.14 23.77
C ASP A 485 -13.18 20.11 22.59
N ASP A 486 -13.19 21.14 21.74
CA ASP A 486 -14.02 21.24 20.54
C ASP A 486 -13.36 20.68 19.28
N GLY A 487 -12.15 20.08 19.43
CA GLY A 487 -11.36 19.51 18.35
C GLY A 487 -10.54 20.53 17.54
N SER A 488 -10.58 21.82 17.88
CA SER A 488 -9.67 22.81 17.32
C SER A 488 -8.28 22.71 17.97
N VAL A 489 -7.27 23.26 17.32
CA VAL A 489 -5.90 23.33 17.83
C VAL A 489 -5.48 24.78 17.94
N ILE A 490 -5.02 25.19 19.11
CA ILE A 490 -4.31 26.47 19.26
C ILE A 490 -2.84 26.21 18.92
N ALA A 491 -2.35 26.85 17.86
CA ALA A 491 -1.01 26.54 17.35
C ALA A 491 0.08 27.24 18.16
N ASP A 492 0.97 26.47 18.74
CA ASP A 492 2.24 26.97 19.31
C ASP A 492 3.27 27.20 18.21
N ARG A 493 3.24 26.33 17.16
CA ARG A 493 4.17 26.43 16.04
C ARG A 493 3.52 25.98 14.73
N ILE A 494 3.81 26.74 13.68
CA ILE A 494 3.49 26.37 12.28
C ILE A 494 4.78 26.38 11.48
N SER A 495 5.10 25.26 10.83
CA SER A 495 6.28 25.11 9.99
C SER A 495 5.87 24.80 8.55
N LEU A 496 6.50 25.46 7.55
CA LEU A 496 6.35 25.04 6.15
C LEU A 496 7.10 23.73 5.95
N GLU A 497 6.42 22.80 5.35
CA GLU A 497 6.99 21.53 4.89
C GLU A 497 7.11 21.53 3.35
N ASP A 498 8.19 20.92 2.83
CA ASP A 498 8.50 20.88 1.38
C ASP A 498 7.74 19.75 0.68
#